data_ae8e5b284fc0c9867ea3a8041f90b3b8
#
_entry.id   ae8e5b284fc0c9867ea3a8041f90b3b8
#
_cell.length_a   1.000
_cell.length_b   1.000
_cell.length_c   1.000
_cell.angle_alpha   90.00
_cell.angle_beta   90.00
_cell.angle_gamma   90.00
#
_symmetry.space_group_name_H-M   'P 1'
#
loop_
_entity.id
_entity.type
_entity.pdbx_description
1 polymer ?
#
loop_
_entity_poly.entity_id
_entity_poly.type
_entity_poly.pdbx_seq_one_letter_code
_entity_poly.pdbx_strand_id
1 'polypeptide(L)'
;MSKLKAVFFDLDDTLYTSFQAGDRYAYECMEKWAQETFGEAGHGFDAAFLTARKQLAAEQPDMPPIHDRVLFAQRALENMGLNAVPYARKAAAVYWDAVFAKMTVRPGAPEFMDELHAHGIRIAVVTNMLADIQMEKLMRLGLSERIDYLVTSEEAGIDKPHRTIFDLAMRKCGVQSDEALMVGDN
;
A
#
# COMPACT_ATOMS: atom_id res chain seq x y z
N MET A 1 -34.56 -6.94 3.21
CA MET A 1 -33.24 -6.33 2.93
C MET A 1 -32.41 -6.52 4.17
N SER A 2 -31.23 -7.14 4.11
CA SER A 2 -30.32 -7.20 5.24
C SER A 2 -29.86 -5.78 5.58
N LYS A 3 -29.65 -5.53 6.87
CA LYS A 3 -29.15 -4.24 7.33
C LYS A 3 -27.64 -4.21 7.12
N LEU A 4 -27.10 -3.12 6.55
CA LEU A 4 -25.65 -2.90 6.45
C LEU A 4 -25.00 -3.00 7.83
N LYS A 5 -23.94 -3.81 7.95
CA LYS A 5 -23.22 -4.06 9.22
C LYS A 5 -21.75 -3.74 9.13
N ALA A 6 -21.18 -3.71 7.92
CA ALA A 6 -19.78 -3.36 7.70
C ALA A 6 -19.58 -2.56 6.41
N VAL A 7 -18.61 -1.65 6.44
CA VAL A 7 -18.09 -0.98 5.24
C VAL A 7 -16.61 -1.33 5.11
N PHE A 8 -16.24 -1.83 3.94
CA PHE A 8 -14.87 -2.10 3.57
C PHE A 8 -14.35 -0.95 2.72
N PHE A 9 -13.25 -0.36 3.09
CA PHE A 9 -12.60 0.70 2.32
C PHE A 9 -11.33 0.18 1.69
N ASP A 10 -11.09 0.54 0.44
CA ASP A 10 -9.73 0.58 -0.07
C ASP A 10 -8.97 1.73 0.60
N LEU A 11 -7.63 1.69 0.56
CA LEU A 11 -6.82 2.73 1.18
C LEU A 11 -6.25 3.69 0.13
N ASP A 12 -5.42 3.16 -0.78
CA ASP A 12 -4.67 3.96 -1.74
C ASP A 12 -5.63 4.64 -2.74
N ASP A 13 -5.51 5.97 -2.88
CA ASP A 13 -6.37 6.84 -3.69
C ASP A 13 -7.88 6.80 -3.32
N THR A 14 -8.26 6.09 -2.24
CA THR A 14 -9.62 6.07 -1.67
C THR A 14 -9.71 6.88 -0.39
N LEU A 15 -9.05 6.48 0.70
CA LEU A 15 -9.08 7.18 1.99
C LEU A 15 -8.09 8.35 2.07
N TYR A 16 -7.13 8.38 1.18
CA TYR A 16 -6.24 9.51 0.96
C TYR A 16 -6.03 9.74 -0.52
N THR A 17 -5.52 10.91 -0.87
CA THR A 17 -5.19 11.31 -2.23
C THR A 17 -3.68 11.38 -2.40
N SER A 18 -3.23 11.47 -3.64
CA SER A 18 -1.83 11.76 -3.98
C SER A 18 -0.87 10.58 -3.97
N PHE A 19 -1.35 9.31 -3.98
CA PHE A 19 -0.44 8.18 -4.11
C PHE A 19 0.41 8.29 -5.38
N GLN A 20 -0.20 8.59 -6.54
CA GLN A 20 0.54 8.74 -7.80
C GLN A 20 1.54 9.90 -7.79
N ALA A 21 1.20 11.01 -7.11
CA ALA A 21 2.12 12.13 -6.97
C ALA A 21 3.30 11.80 -6.05
N GLY A 22 3.02 11.08 -4.97
CA GLY A 22 4.02 10.53 -4.05
C GLY A 22 4.94 9.51 -4.73
N ASP A 23 4.38 8.60 -5.51
CA ASP A 23 5.14 7.60 -6.28
C ASP A 23 6.13 8.29 -7.22
N ARG A 24 5.69 9.28 -8.02
CA ARG A 24 6.60 10.05 -8.88
C ARG A 24 7.71 10.77 -8.12
N TYR A 25 7.36 11.45 -7.04
CA TYR A 25 8.33 12.15 -6.19
C TYR A 25 9.33 11.17 -5.56
N ALA A 26 8.89 9.98 -5.21
CA ALA A 26 9.76 8.94 -4.67
C ALA A 26 10.84 8.49 -5.65
N TYR A 27 10.54 8.38 -6.95
CA TYR A 27 11.55 8.06 -7.96
C TYR A 27 12.65 9.14 -8.03
N GLU A 28 12.28 10.43 -7.97
CA GLU A 28 13.25 11.54 -7.95
C GLU A 28 14.14 11.45 -6.70
N CYS A 29 13.55 11.18 -5.53
CA CYS A 29 14.29 11.04 -4.28
C CYS A 29 15.24 9.84 -4.30
N MET A 30 14.82 8.70 -4.86
CA MET A 30 15.64 7.52 -4.96
C MET A 30 16.82 7.69 -5.94
N GLU A 31 16.59 8.33 -7.09
CA GLU A 31 17.65 8.64 -8.04
C GLU A 31 18.73 9.52 -7.38
N LYS A 32 18.31 10.58 -6.70
CA LYS A 32 19.22 11.45 -5.94
C LYS A 32 20.00 10.67 -4.88
N TRP A 33 19.31 9.86 -4.07
CA TRP A 33 19.94 9.02 -3.05
C TRP A 33 20.97 8.06 -3.65
N ALA A 34 20.66 7.45 -4.80
CA ALA A 34 21.57 6.50 -5.45
C ALA A 34 22.84 7.21 -5.97
N GLN A 35 22.69 8.39 -6.56
CA GLN A 35 23.84 9.21 -7.00
C GLN A 35 24.72 9.64 -5.81
N GLU A 36 24.12 10.06 -4.70
CA GLU A 36 24.83 10.42 -3.47
C GLU A 36 25.56 9.21 -2.84
N THR A 37 25.00 8.01 -3.01
CA THR A 37 25.55 6.79 -2.40
C THR A 37 26.61 6.10 -3.26
N PHE A 38 26.44 6.10 -4.58
CA PHE A 38 27.24 5.30 -5.53
C PHE A 38 27.95 6.14 -6.59
N GLY A 39 27.77 7.47 -6.58
CA GLY A 39 28.34 8.35 -7.62
C GLY A 39 27.77 8.00 -9.00
N GLU A 40 28.63 7.95 -10.01
CA GLU A 40 28.26 7.63 -11.39
C GLU A 40 27.54 6.28 -11.53
N ALA A 41 27.88 5.29 -10.70
CA ALA A 41 27.24 3.97 -10.72
C ALA A 41 25.78 4.00 -10.21
N GLY A 42 25.35 5.08 -9.56
CA GLY A 42 23.97 5.26 -9.07
C GLY A 42 23.02 5.87 -10.12
N HIS A 43 23.53 6.37 -11.24
CA HIS A 43 22.69 6.97 -12.27
C HIS A 43 21.74 5.95 -12.90
N GLY A 44 20.46 6.33 -13.06
CA GLY A 44 19.42 5.50 -13.65
C GLY A 44 18.81 4.50 -12.66
N PHE A 45 19.02 4.69 -11.36
CA PHE A 45 18.44 3.81 -10.34
C PHE A 45 16.90 3.83 -10.36
N ASP A 46 16.28 4.96 -10.62
CA ASP A 46 14.83 5.10 -10.78
C ASP A 46 14.29 4.21 -11.91
N ALA A 47 14.94 4.23 -13.07
CA ALA A 47 14.59 3.38 -14.23
C ALA A 47 14.83 1.89 -13.94
N ALA A 48 15.93 1.56 -13.24
CA ALA A 48 16.23 0.19 -12.80
C ALA A 48 15.19 -0.32 -11.80
N PHE A 49 14.74 0.53 -10.87
CA PHE A 49 13.71 0.22 -9.90
C PHE A 49 12.34 -0.03 -10.57
N LEU A 50 11.96 0.80 -11.54
CA LEU A 50 10.76 0.58 -12.33
C LEU A 50 10.83 -0.71 -13.15
N THR A 51 12.01 -1.04 -13.70
CA THR A 51 12.24 -2.28 -14.41
C THR A 51 12.11 -3.50 -13.50
N ALA A 52 12.70 -3.44 -12.30
CA ALA A 52 12.59 -4.49 -11.29
C ALA A 52 11.13 -4.74 -10.86
N ARG A 53 10.34 -3.65 -10.67
CA ARG A 53 8.90 -3.75 -10.41
C ARG A 53 8.16 -4.52 -11.51
N LYS A 54 8.43 -4.20 -12.79
CA LYS A 54 7.80 -4.87 -13.93
C LYS A 54 8.20 -6.35 -14.02
N GLN A 55 9.46 -6.67 -13.74
CA GLN A 55 9.95 -8.05 -13.71
C GLN A 55 9.24 -8.88 -12.65
N LEU A 56 9.17 -8.35 -11.40
CA LEU A 56 8.48 -9.04 -10.31
C LEU A 56 6.99 -9.23 -10.59
N ALA A 57 6.31 -8.23 -11.16
CA ALA A 57 4.91 -8.34 -11.53
C ALA A 57 4.66 -9.40 -12.62
N ALA A 58 5.60 -9.57 -13.56
CA ALA A 58 5.51 -10.60 -14.59
C ALA A 58 5.78 -12.01 -14.05
N GLU A 59 6.69 -12.14 -13.08
CA GLU A 59 7.06 -13.43 -12.47
C GLU A 59 6.05 -13.93 -11.45
N GLN A 60 5.42 -13.03 -10.72
CA GLN A 60 4.51 -13.32 -9.59
C GLN A 60 3.23 -12.49 -9.66
N PRO A 61 2.41 -12.63 -10.72
CA PRO A 61 1.20 -11.84 -10.89
C PRO A 61 0.24 -12.07 -9.70
N ASP A 62 -0.39 -10.99 -9.24
CA ASP A 62 -1.39 -10.97 -8.17
C ASP A 62 -0.89 -11.47 -6.79
N MET A 63 0.43 -11.55 -6.61
CA MET A 63 1.05 -11.99 -5.36
C MET A 63 1.62 -10.80 -4.56
N PRO A 64 1.56 -10.83 -3.22
CA PRO A 64 2.03 -9.72 -2.37
C PRO A 64 3.45 -9.19 -2.64
N PRO A 65 4.44 -10.00 -3.06
CA PRO A 65 5.78 -9.51 -3.39
C PRO A 65 5.84 -8.42 -4.46
N ILE A 66 4.82 -8.31 -5.33
CA ILE A 66 4.73 -7.22 -6.32
C ILE A 66 4.49 -5.84 -5.69
N HIS A 67 4.36 -5.76 -4.38
CA HIS A 67 4.22 -4.53 -3.61
C HIS A 67 5.43 -4.23 -2.74
N ASP A 68 6.42 -5.13 -2.65
CA ASP A 68 7.58 -4.99 -1.77
C ASP A 68 8.68 -4.13 -2.41
N ARG A 69 8.84 -2.90 -1.90
CA ARG A 69 9.86 -1.95 -2.37
C ARG A 69 11.28 -2.38 -2.01
N VAL A 70 11.45 -3.23 -1.00
CA VAL A 70 12.77 -3.81 -0.68
C VAL A 70 13.19 -4.78 -1.78
N LEU A 71 12.28 -5.64 -2.26
CA LEU A 71 12.54 -6.54 -3.38
C LEU A 71 12.80 -5.79 -4.69
N PHE A 72 12.07 -4.69 -4.95
CA PHE A 72 12.33 -3.87 -6.13
C PHE A 72 13.72 -3.23 -6.06
N ALA A 73 14.07 -2.64 -4.90
CA ALA A 73 15.38 -2.04 -4.70
C ALA A 73 16.51 -3.06 -4.76
N GLN A 74 16.31 -4.25 -4.18
CA GLN A 74 17.26 -5.35 -4.26
C GLN A 74 17.55 -5.68 -5.73
N ARG A 75 16.51 -6.01 -6.50
CA ARG A 75 16.66 -6.40 -7.90
C ARG A 75 17.20 -5.26 -8.77
N ALA A 76 16.81 -4.02 -8.50
CA ALA A 76 17.35 -2.86 -9.21
C ALA A 76 18.86 -2.73 -9.01
N LEU A 77 19.33 -2.81 -7.76
CA LEU A 77 20.77 -2.77 -7.45
C LEU A 77 21.52 -3.93 -8.09
N GLU A 78 20.99 -5.16 -8.02
CA GLU A 78 21.57 -6.34 -8.66
C GLU A 78 21.67 -6.18 -10.19
N ASN A 79 20.62 -5.67 -10.83
CA ASN A 79 20.62 -5.38 -12.28
C ASN A 79 21.66 -4.31 -12.67
N MET A 80 22.00 -3.40 -11.76
CA MET A 80 23.04 -2.38 -11.93
C MET A 80 24.45 -2.90 -11.57
N GLY A 81 24.58 -4.16 -11.14
CA GLY A 81 25.87 -4.74 -10.68
C GLY A 81 26.33 -4.24 -9.31
N LEU A 82 25.42 -3.68 -8.52
CA LEU A 82 25.68 -3.15 -7.18
C LEU A 82 25.32 -4.17 -6.09
N ASN A 83 26.00 -4.11 -4.93
CA ASN A 83 25.67 -4.97 -3.80
C ASN A 83 24.34 -4.51 -3.16
N ALA A 84 23.29 -5.29 -3.30
CA ALA A 84 21.95 -4.94 -2.82
C ALA A 84 21.79 -5.05 -1.30
N VAL A 85 22.43 -6.04 -0.66
CA VAL A 85 22.16 -6.39 0.75
C VAL A 85 22.32 -5.23 1.73
N PRO A 86 23.36 -4.38 1.66
CA PRO A 86 23.51 -3.25 2.57
C PRO A 86 22.55 -2.08 2.29
N TYR A 87 21.96 -2.01 1.10
CA TYR A 87 21.34 -0.79 0.59
C TYR A 87 19.85 -0.91 0.24
N ALA A 88 19.34 -2.11 -0.09
CA ALA A 88 17.95 -2.28 -0.56
C ALA A 88 16.91 -1.73 0.45
N ARG A 89 17.08 -1.98 1.74
CA ARG A 89 16.19 -1.43 2.78
C ARG A 89 16.25 0.10 2.88
N LYS A 90 17.44 0.68 2.68
CA LYS A 90 17.61 2.14 2.70
C LYS A 90 16.91 2.79 1.49
N ALA A 91 17.08 2.20 0.31
CA ALA A 91 16.38 2.66 -0.89
C ALA A 91 14.85 2.59 -0.74
N ALA A 92 14.33 1.48 -0.20
CA ALA A 92 12.90 1.33 0.09
C ALA A 92 12.41 2.36 1.13
N ALA A 93 13.22 2.68 2.15
CA ALA A 93 12.89 3.72 3.12
C ALA A 93 12.80 5.11 2.46
N VAL A 94 13.77 5.46 1.60
CA VAL A 94 13.74 6.72 0.83
C VAL A 94 12.46 6.82 -0.01
N TYR A 95 12.07 5.73 -0.67
CA TYR A 95 10.81 5.67 -1.43
C TYR A 95 9.60 5.96 -0.53
N TRP A 96 9.47 5.24 0.58
CA TRP A 96 8.28 5.37 1.43
C TRP A 96 8.23 6.72 2.15
N ASP A 97 9.37 7.27 2.61
CA ASP A 97 9.41 8.60 3.21
C ASP A 97 8.93 9.68 2.23
N ALA A 98 9.31 9.57 0.96
CA ALA A 98 8.85 10.48 -0.09
C ALA A 98 7.35 10.34 -0.37
N VAL A 99 6.83 9.11 -0.42
CA VAL A 99 5.39 8.86 -0.57
C VAL A 99 4.61 9.42 0.62
N PHE A 100 5.03 9.10 1.84
CA PHE A 100 4.37 9.55 3.08
C PHE A 100 4.33 11.08 3.19
N ALA A 101 5.40 11.77 2.75
CA ALA A 101 5.44 13.24 2.75
C ALA A 101 4.39 13.91 1.84
N LYS A 102 3.82 13.16 0.90
CA LYS A 102 2.79 13.68 -0.04
C LYS A 102 1.38 13.22 0.30
N MET A 103 1.21 12.29 1.24
CA MET A 103 -0.12 11.79 1.59
C MET A 103 -0.96 12.87 2.28
N THR A 104 -2.21 12.95 1.86
CA THR A 104 -3.20 13.84 2.48
C THR A 104 -4.52 13.06 2.61
N VAL A 105 -5.03 12.98 3.83
CA VAL A 105 -6.32 12.33 4.10
C VAL A 105 -7.42 12.94 3.24
N ARG A 106 -8.29 12.12 2.71
CA ARG A 106 -9.43 12.60 1.91
C ARG A 106 -10.38 13.40 2.81
N PRO A 107 -10.70 14.66 2.44
CA PRO A 107 -11.65 15.46 3.22
C PRO A 107 -12.99 14.73 3.42
N GLY A 108 -13.48 14.73 4.66
CA GLY A 108 -14.73 14.07 5.04
C GLY A 108 -14.59 12.58 5.36
N ALA A 109 -13.45 11.93 5.09
CA ALA A 109 -13.28 10.51 5.39
C ALA A 109 -13.29 10.21 6.90
N PRO A 110 -12.58 10.96 7.76
CA PRO A 110 -12.64 10.74 9.20
C PRO A 110 -14.06 10.91 9.78
N GLU A 111 -14.75 11.98 9.38
CA GLU A 111 -16.10 12.30 9.83
C GLU A 111 -17.11 11.22 9.39
N PHE A 112 -16.97 10.73 8.16
CA PHE A 112 -17.81 9.64 7.65
C PHE A 112 -17.58 8.33 8.42
N MET A 113 -16.33 8.01 8.77
CA MET A 113 -16.01 6.85 9.59
C MET A 113 -16.61 6.97 11.00
N ASP A 114 -16.51 8.16 11.62
CA ASP A 114 -17.11 8.41 12.93
C ASP A 114 -18.64 8.24 12.88
N GLU A 115 -19.30 8.67 11.80
CA GLU A 115 -20.73 8.47 11.58
C GLU A 115 -21.09 6.98 11.41
N LEU A 116 -20.31 6.21 10.66
CA LEU A 116 -20.51 4.77 10.52
C LEU A 116 -20.46 4.07 11.89
N HIS A 117 -19.47 4.38 12.70
CA HIS A 117 -19.35 3.84 14.07
C HIS A 117 -20.54 4.25 14.96
N ALA A 118 -21.01 5.51 14.86
CA ALA A 118 -22.20 5.95 15.61
C ALA A 118 -23.47 5.15 15.24
N HIS A 119 -23.52 4.57 14.04
CA HIS A 119 -24.58 3.67 13.59
C HIS A 119 -24.29 2.18 13.86
N GLY A 120 -23.20 1.85 14.54
CA GLY A 120 -22.79 0.48 14.86
C GLY A 120 -22.31 -0.32 13.63
N ILE A 121 -21.85 0.37 12.61
CA ILE A 121 -21.29 -0.23 11.38
C ILE A 121 -19.78 -0.41 11.57
N ARG A 122 -19.27 -1.63 11.34
CA ARG A 122 -17.85 -1.92 11.42
C ARG A 122 -17.11 -1.41 10.19
N ILE A 123 -15.86 -1.01 10.41
CA ILE A 123 -14.99 -0.49 9.35
C ILE A 123 -13.79 -1.42 9.18
N ALA A 124 -13.62 -1.95 7.97
CA ALA A 124 -12.41 -2.66 7.59
C ALA A 124 -11.70 -1.94 6.44
N VAL A 125 -10.37 -1.86 6.50
CA VAL A 125 -9.57 -1.51 5.33
C VAL A 125 -9.17 -2.80 4.62
N VAL A 126 -9.47 -2.90 3.31
CA VAL A 126 -9.19 -4.06 2.45
C VAL A 126 -8.34 -3.58 1.27
N THR A 127 -7.06 -3.91 1.26
CA THR A 127 -6.07 -3.23 0.41
C THR A 127 -4.98 -4.16 -0.10
N ASN A 128 -4.49 -3.90 -1.32
CA ASN A 128 -3.36 -4.62 -1.92
C ASN A 128 -2.05 -3.97 -1.49
N MET A 129 -1.36 -4.54 -0.50
CA MET A 129 -0.06 -4.06 -0.02
C MET A 129 0.44 -4.92 1.15
N LEU A 130 1.67 -4.64 1.61
CA LEU A 130 2.24 -5.18 2.84
C LEU A 130 1.61 -4.53 4.08
N ALA A 131 1.36 -5.34 5.11
CA ALA A 131 0.65 -4.91 6.31
C ALA A 131 1.37 -3.78 7.05
N ASP A 132 2.69 -3.88 7.20
CA ASP A 132 3.53 -2.86 7.86
C ASP A 132 3.35 -1.48 7.21
N ILE A 133 3.40 -1.43 5.89
CA ILE A 133 3.25 -0.17 5.13
C ILE A 133 1.84 0.41 5.26
N GLN A 134 0.81 -0.42 5.23
CA GLN A 134 -0.57 0.08 5.35
C GLN A 134 -0.88 0.55 6.77
N MET A 135 -0.35 -0.11 7.79
CA MET A 135 -0.44 0.35 9.18
C MET A 135 0.24 1.72 9.33
N GLU A 136 1.46 1.89 8.81
CA GLU A 136 2.17 3.17 8.85
C GLU A 136 1.39 4.29 8.14
N LYS A 137 0.80 4.01 6.96
CA LYS A 137 -0.08 4.97 6.27
C LYS A 137 -1.28 5.38 7.14
N LEU A 138 -1.99 4.41 7.71
CA LEU A 138 -3.17 4.67 8.55
C LEU A 138 -2.81 5.51 9.78
N MET A 139 -1.67 5.24 10.42
CA MET A 139 -1.17 6.03 11.55
C MET A 139 -0.85 7.47 11.12
N ARG A 140 -0.11 7.67 10.04
CA ARG A 140 0.25 9.01 9.53
C ARG A 140 -0.96 9.82 9.06
N LEU A 141 -1.98 9.17 8.56
CA LEU A 141 -3.24 9.80 8.15
C LEU A 141 -4.17 10.11 9.33
N GLY A 142 -3.84 9.65 10.55
CA GLY A 142 -4.70 9.81 11.74
C GLY A 142 -5.99 8.98 11.68
N LEU A 143 -5.98 7.88 10.92
CA LEU A 143 -7.14 7.01 10.71
C LEU A 143 -7.10 5.72 11.53
N SER A 144 -5.97 5.38 12.15
CA SER A 144 -5.75 4.09 12.81
C SER A 144 -6.82 3.74 13.86
N GLU A 145 -7.23 4.72 14.66
CA GLU A 145 -8.24 4.51 15.72
C GLU A 145 -9.68 4.35 15.20
N ARG A 146 -9.90 4.60 13.90
CA ARG A 146 -11.19 4.48 13.22
C ARG A 146 -11.34 3.18 12.46
N ILE A 147 -10.32 2.32 12.46
CA ILE A 147 -10.32 1.07 11.71
C ILE A 147 -10.49 -0.09 12.69
N ASP A 148 -11.59 -0.85 12.57
CA ASP A 148 -11.80 -2.05 13.38
C ASP A 148 -10.89 -3.20 12.89
N TYR A 149 -10.70 -3.32 11.57
CA TYR A 149 -9.89 -4.39 10.96
C TYR A 149 -9.10 -3.90 9.75
N LEU A 150 -7.84 -4.31 9.68
CA LEU A 150 -7.03 -4.22 8.47
C LEU A 150 -6.94 -5.60 7.84
N VAL A 151 -7.14 -5.67 6.52
CA VAL A 151 -6.98 -6.86 5.69
C VAL A 151 -6.12 -6.48 4.49
N THR A 152 -4.93 -7.03 4.43
CA THR A 152 -3.98 -6.79 3.33
C THR A 152 -3.89 -8.00 2.42
N SER A 153 -3.43 -7.78 1.19
CA SER A 153 -3.10 -8.91 0.29
C SER A 153 -1.98 -9.77 0.86
N GLU A 154 -1.05 -9.21 1.64
CA GLU A 154 -0.03 -9.99 2.33
C GLU A 154 -0.65 -11.00 3.31
N GLU A 155 -1.63 -10.61 4.12
CA GLU A 155 -2.34 -11.49 5.04
C GLU A 155 -3.21 -12.52 4.29
N ALA A 156 -3.86 -12.09 3.21
CA ALA A 156 -4.73 -12.95 2.40
C ALA A 156 -3.97 -13.92 1.50
N GLY A 157 -2.67 -13.63 1.23
CA GLY A 157 -1.81 -14.39 0.32
C GLY A 157 -2.04 -14.09 -1.17
N ILE A 158 -2.97 -13.18 -1.51
CA ILE A 158 -3.30 -12.83 -2.89
C ILE A 158 -3.98 -11.46 -2.96
N ASP A 159 -3.80 -10.76 -4.09
CA ASP A 159 -4.36 -9.42 -4.31
C ASP A 159 -5.87 -9.41 -4.59
N LYS A 160 -6.53 -8.28 -4.31
CA LYS A 160 -7.81 -7.93 -4.94
C LYS A 160 -7.64 -7.95 -6.48
N PRO A 161 -8.64 -8.40 -7.23
CA PRO A 161 -10.03 -8.68 -6.83
C PRO A 161 -10.28 -10.15 -6.41
N HIS A 162 -9.25 -10.91 -6.05
CA HIS A 162 -9.45 -12.30 -5.67
C HIS A 162 -10.36 -12.43 -4.44
N ARG A 163 -11.30 -13.37 -4.48
CA ARG A 163 -12.34 -13.56 -3.46
C ARG A 163 -11.78 -13.75 -2.05
N THR A 164 -10.61 -14.39 -1.90
CA THR A 164 -10.01 -14.75 -0.61
C THR A 164 -9.85 -13.55 0.33
N ILE A 165 -9.43 -12.39 -0.19
CA ILE A 165 -9.22 -11.19 0.64
C ILE A 165 -10.55 -10.65 1.19
N PHE A 166 -11.64 -10.71 0.41
CA PHE A 166 -12.98 -10.30 0.85
C PHE A 166 -13.58 -11.30 1.84
N ASP A 167 -13.38 -12.61 1.61
CA ASP A 167 -13.81 -13.65 2.55
C ASP A 167 -13.10 -13.50 3.91
N LEU A 168 -11.82 -13.08 3.91
CA LEU A 168 -11.09 -12.78 5.14
C LEU A 168 -11.68 -11.55 5.85
N ALA A 169 -11.98 -10.49 5.12
CA ALA A 169 -12.60 -9.28 5.68
C ALA A 169 -13.99 -9.58 6.29
N MET A 170 -14.82 -10.33 5.59
CA MET A 170 -16.13 -10.76 6.09
C MET A 170 -16.02 -11.59 7.37
N ARG A 171 -15.06 -12.54 7.42
CA ARG A 171 -14.81 -13.34 8.64
C ARG A 171 -14.37 -12.46 9.83
N LYS A 172 -13.42 -11.53 9.61
CA LYS A 172 -12.97 -10.61 10.66
C LYS A 172 -14.10 -9.73 11.18
N CYS A 173 -14.91 -9.22 10.27
CA CYS A 173 -16.07 -8.40 10.63
C CYS A 173 -17.28 -9.22 11.12
N GLY A 174 -17.31 -10.53 10.99
CA GLY A 174 -18.45 -11.36 11.38
C GLY A 174 -19.72 -11.03 10.59
N VAL A 175 -19.61 -10.78 9.28
CA VAL A 175 -20.73 -10.39 8.39
C VAL A 175 -20.82 -11.30 7.16
N GLN A 176 -21.99 -11.30 6.52
CA GLN A 176 -22.22 -11.93 5.23
C GLN A 176 -22.06 -10.91 4.09
N SER A 177 -21.94 -11.37 2.87
CA SER A 177 -21.71 -10.51 1.70
C SER A 177 -22.83 -9.49 1.44
N ASP A 178 -24.07 -9.82 1.78
CA ASP A 178 -25.24 -8.94 1.67
C ASP A 178 -25.39 -7.94 2.84
N GLU A 179 -24.49 -8.01 3.82
CA GLU A 179 -24.40 -7.12 4.99
C GLU A 179 -23.18 -6.17 4.91
N ALA A 180 -22.35 -6.28 3.87
CA ALA A 180 -21.14 -5.49 3.69
C ALA A 180 -21.18 -4.67 2.40
N LEU A 181 -20.54 -3.50 2.41
CA LEU A 181 -20.34 -2.64 1.25
C LEU A 181 -18.85 -2.41 1.04
N MET A 182 -18.35 -2.55 -0.19
CA MET A 182 -16.99 -2.14 -0.57
C MET A 182 -17.02 -0.74 -1.19
N VAL A 183 -16.11 0.11 -0.72
CA VAL A 183 -15.87 1.47 -1.23
C VAL A 183 -14.42 1.55 -1.68
N GLY A 184 -14.19 1.90 -2.93
CA GLY A 184 -12.87 2.02 -3.54
C GLY A 184 -12.92 2.81 -4.83
N ASP A 185 -11.75 3.05 -5.42
CA ASP A 185 -11.58 3.78 -6.69
C ASP A 185 -11.58 2.85 -7.92
N ASN A 186 -11.58 1.51 -7.69
CA ASN A 186 -11.62 0.44 -8.71
C ASN A 186 -12.76 -0.54 -8.43
#